data_771b0057d0982c98c6dbad2f16770806
#
_entry.id   771b0057d0982c98c6dbad2f16770806
#
_cell.length_a   1.000
_cell.length_b   1.000
_cell.length_c   1.000
_cell.angle_alpha   90.00
_cell.angle_beta   90.00
_cell.angle_gamma   90.00
#
_symmetry.space_group_name_H-M   'P 1'
#
loop_
_entity.id
_entity.type
_entity.pdbx_description
1 polymer ?
#
loop_
_entity_poly.entity_id
_entity_poly.type
_entity_poly.pdbx_seq_one_letter_code
_entity_poly.pdbx_strand_id
1 'polypeptide(L)'
;MRVNKTATILWALSSLGVSAANADVSVVTSIKPVHSLVSSVMQGVGSPTVIIEGAGSPHTYSLKPSQAKQLQDADLVFWMGDELETFLEGPIQNIAKNAKSIKLIESHGLKKIKFREGGMFDEHDDHDDHDDHGHGEHAFEWAGVFDLPAGSYNWTFAKVNGDYADPAMKMVILKSGDIEASEEKAEALLSSDDTKTKQHDDKLVAGEVAYVLSFDEAKKTTTFKVEIEADGQFAFFTEHMPFEFEDKEHFFKDASGNDVEPIAQEPDTDNHAHGHDDHGKDKHAKDDHDDHGHDKHAKDDHDDHGHDKHAKDDHDDHGHGEFDPHVWLDPINAKAIVHEIEEALVKADPKNAKKYEANADRIAGELDQLVKELRAQLEPVQEKGFIVFHDAYQYFEQRFGVSAIGSITVSPEVMPGAERVSDLRNKIRDLKATCVFSEPQFEPKLVTTLVEGTDARTGVLDPLGASMTKGPDLYFQLVREMARSLKECLSAKS
;
A
#
# COMPACT_ATOMS: atom_id res chain seq x y z
N MET A 1 11.36 -62.25 73.86
CA MET A 1 10.67 -61.07 73.35
C MET A 1 11.37 -60.72 72.04
N ARG A 2 10.70 -61.00 70.93
CA ARG A 2 11.17 -60.65 69.57
C ARG A 2 10.32 -59.48 69.07
N VAL A 3 10.95 -58.34 68.78
CA VAL A 3 10.28 -57.17 68.17
C VAL A 3 10.53 -57.22 66.68
N ASN A 4 9.47 -57.43 65.92
CA ASN A 4 9.46 -57.30 64.46
C ASN A 4 9.41 -55.81 64.04
N LYS A 5 10.39 -55.38 63.26
CA LYS A 5 10.35 -54.06 62.55
C LYS A 5 9.89 -54.28 61.12
N THR A 6 8.65 -53.87 60.85
CA THR A 6 8.12 -53.76 59.51
C THR A 6 8.62 -52.46 58.89
N ALA A 7 9.39 -52.57 57.81
CA ALA A 7 9.82 -51.41 56.99
C ALA A 7 8.76 -51.12 55.88
N THR A 8 8.17 -49.97 55.97
CA THR A 8 7.25 -49.47 54.92
C THR A 8 8.07 -48.70 53.87
N ILE A 9 8.14 -49.27 52.66
CA ILE A 9 8.76 -48.61 51.50
C ILE A 9 7.72 -47.70 50.86
N LEU A 10 7.91 -46.40 50.99
CA LEU A 10 7.16 -45.38 50.21
C LEU A 10 7.76 -45.31 48.82
N TRP A 11 6.98 -45.67 47.80
CA TRP A 11 7.25 -45.39 46.40
C TRP A 11 6.83 -43.96 46.11
N ALA A 12 7.79 -43.06 45.92
CA ALA A 12 7.55 -41.74 45.37
C ALA A 12 7.44 -41.86 43.84
N LEU A 13 6.22 -41.74 43.30
CA LEU A 13 6.02 -41.53 41.86
C LEU A 13 6.45 -40.09 41.50
N SER A 14 7.64 -39.95 40.97
CA SER A 14 8.07 -38.75 40.29
C SER A 14 7.34 -38.63 38.93
N SER A 15 6.28 -37.85 38.88
CA SER A 15 5.67 -37.42 37.61
C SER A 15 6.66 -36.48 36.91
N LEU A 16 7.42 -37.01 35.97
CA LEU A 16 8.13 -36.21 34.98
C LEU A 16 7.05 -35.54 34.13
N GLY A 17 6.72 -34.30 34.48
CA GLY A 17 6.00 -33.41 33.61
C GLY A 17 6.84 -33.12 32.37
N VAL A 18 6.54 -33.79 31.26
CA VAL A 18 7.05 -33.38 29.96
C VAL A 18 6.41 -32.02 29.70
N SER A 19 7.12 -30.93 30.03
CA SER A 19 6.82 -29.61 29.44
C SER A 19 7.03 -29.77 27.95
N ALA A 20 5.93 -29.83 27.17
CA ALA A 20 5.99 -29.60 25.76
C ALA A 20 6.61 -28.19 25.61
N ALA A 21 7.85 -28.13 25.16
CA ALA A 21 8.42 -26.90 24.67
C ALA A 21 7.53 -26.46 23.49
N ASN A 22 6.61 -25.51 23.74
CA ASN A 22 5.93 -24.84 22.67
C ASN A 22 7.04 -24.13 21.88
N ALA A 23 7.30 -24.59 20.65
CA ALA A 23 8.15 -23.87 19.74
C ALA A 23 7.49 -22.50 19.52
N ASP A 24 8.25 -21.44 19.69
CA ASP A 24 7.80 -20.10 19.33
C ASP A 24 7.64 -20.06 17.81
N VAL A 25 6.63 -19.32 17.31
CA VAL A 25 6.41 -19.15 15.87
C VAL A 25 7.64 -18.52 15.22
N SER A 26 8.21 -19.21 14.24
CA SER A 26 9.35 -18.73 13.47
C SER A 26 8.87 -17.79 12.36
N VAL A 27 9.22 -16.52 12.48
CA VAL A 27 8.76 -15.45 11.56
C VAL A 27 9.94 -14.88 10.79
N VAL A 28 9.79 -14.81 9.46
CA VAL A 28 10.74 -14.20 8.54
C VAL A 28 10.08 -13.00 7.86
N THR A 29 10.85 -11.94 7.69
CA THR A 29 10.41 -10.71 7.00
C THR A 29 11.42 -10.35 5.90
N SER A 30 10.96 -9.69 4.86
CA SER A 30 11.80 -9.33 3.72
C SER A 30 12.72 -8.14 3.99
N ILE A 31 12.14 -6.98 4.28
CA ILE A 31 12.83 -5.69 4.45
C ILE A 31 12.74 -5.17 5.89
N LYS A 32 13.62 -4.25 6.26
CA LYS A 32 13.69 -3.68 7.61
C LYS A 32 12.42 -2.94 8.06
N PRO A 33 11.72 -2.13 7.23
CA PRO A 33 10.45 -1.52 7.63
C PRO A 33 9.41 -2.56 8.05
N VAL A 34 9.21 -3.61 7.23
CA VAL A 34 8.33 -4.74 7.54
C VAL A 34 8.77 -5.46 8.81
N HIS A 35 10.08 -5.72 8.94
CA HIS A 35 10.63 -6.32 10.17
C HIS A 35 10.31 -5.49 11.41
N SER A 36 10.36 -4.18 11.31
CA SER A 36 10.06 -3.29 12.43
C SER A 36 8.60 -3.38 12.87
N LEU A 37 7.66 -3.34 11.92
CA LEU A 37 6.23 -3.48 12.21
C LEU A 37 5.93 -4.85 12.82
N VAL A 38 6.44 -5.93 12.24
CA VAL A 38 6.29 -7.30 12.79
C VAL A 38 6.93 -7.41 14.18
N SER A 39 8.14 -6.85 14.39
CA SER A 39 8.80 -6.83 15.70
C SER A 39 7.98 -6.11 16.76
N SER A 40 7.29 -5.04 16.37
CA SER A 40 6.44 -4.25 17.26
C SER A 40 5.19 -5.02 17.67
N VAL A 41 4.53 -5.73 16.74
CA VAL A 41 3.37 -6.59 17.04
C VAL A 41 3.81 -7.81 17.88
N MET A 42 4.98 -8.39 17.62
CA MET A 42 5.52 -9.52 18.35
C MET A 42 6.16 -9.15 19.71
N GLN A 43 6.14 -7.88 20.11
CA GLN A 43 6.83 -7.42 21.32
C GLN A 43 6.41 -8.19 22.56
N GLY A 44 7.42 -8.78 23.24
CA GLY A 44 7.23 -9.58 24.45
C GLY A 44 6.67 -10.99 24.20
N VAL A 45 6.63 -11.45 22.95
CA VAL A 45 6.32 -12.83 22.55
C VAL A 45 7.51 -13.46 21.84
N GLY A 46 8.04 -12.81 20.81
CA GLY A 46 9.14 -13.32 20.01
C GLY A 46 9.84 -12.21 19.23
N SER A 47 10.68 -12.60 18.28
CA SER A 47 11.37 -11.66 17.40
C SER A 47 11.48 -12.26 16.00
N PRO A 48 11.07 -11.54 14.94
CA PRO A 48 11.23 -12.00 13.58
C PRO A 48 12.70 -11.94 13.13
N THR A 49 13.02 -12.63 12.04
CA THR A 49 14.28 -12.46 11.32
C THR A 49 14.04 -11.65 10.04
N VAL A 50 15.03 -10.90 9.58
CA VAL A 50 14.94 -10.11 8.35
C VAL A 50 15.91 -10.65 7.30
N ILE A 51 15.44 -10.70 6.04
CA ILE A 51 16.25 -11.15 4.90
C ILE A 51 17.23 -10.05 4.47
N ILE A 52 16.74 -8.87 4.13
CA ILE A 52 17.58 -7.78 3.63
C ILE A 52 18.07 -6.94 4.82
N GLU A 53 19.37 -7.02 5.07
CA GLU A 53 20.08 -6.21 6.06
C GLU A 53 21.01 -5.20 5.35
N GLY A 54 21.25 -4.06 5.98
CA GLY A 54 22.12 -3.02 5.43
C GLY A 54 21.49 -2.26 4.26
N ALA A 55 22.31 -1.92 3.28
CA ALA A 55 21.94 -1.09 2.11
C ALA A 55 21.59 -1.92 0.87
N GLY A 56 21.14 -3.19 1.03
CA GLY A 56 20.69 -3.99 -0.11
C GLY A 56 19.36 -3.44 -0.66
N SER A 57 19.28 -3.28 -1.99
CA SER A 57 18.03 -2.92 -2.65
C SER A 57 17.14 -4.16 -2.82
N PRO A 58 15.85 -4.12 -2.44
CA PRO A 58 14.93 -5.24 -2.65
C PRO A 58 14.70 -5.55 -4.14
N HIS A 59 14.84 -4.57 -5.02
CA HIS A 59 14.64 -4.74 -6.46
C HIS A 59 15.71 -5.61 -7.12
N THR A 60 16.95 -5.62 -6.59
CA THR A 60 18.10 -6.31 -7.19
C THR A 60 18.76 -7.32 -6.26
N TYR A 61 18.09 -7.67 -5.15
CA TYR A 61 18.68 -8.54 -4.14
C TYR A 61 18.80 -9.99 -4.61
N SER A 62 19.86 -10.66 -4.15
CA SER A 62 20.06 -12.10 -4.36
C SER A 62 20.09 -12.82 -3.03
N LEU A 63 19.26 -13.86 -2.88
CA LEU A 63 19.11 -14.63 -1.66
C LEU A 63 20.37 -15.43 -1.34
N LYS A 64 20.88 -15.30 -0.11
CA LYS A 64 22.04 -16.08 0.38
C LYS A 64 21.59 -17.44 0.90
N PRO A 65 22.49 -18.47 0.87
CA PRO A 65 22.13 -19.81 1.36
C PRO A 65 21.65 -19.85 2.81
N SER A 66 22.17 -18.99 3.69
CA SER A 66 21.70 -18.88 5.07
C SER A 66 20.27 -18.33 5.18
N GLN A 67 19.90 -17.42 4.29
CA GLN A 67 18.57 -16.84 4.23
C GLN A 67 17.55 -17.83 3.62
N ALA A 68 17.97 -18.61 2.62
CA ALA A 68 17.16 -19.71 2.10
C ALA A 68 16.83 -20.73 3.22
N LYS A 69 17.78 -21.00 4.13
CA LYS A 69 17.52 -21.84 5.28
C LYS A 69 16.54 -21.19 6.27
N GLN A 70 16.62 -19.90 6.49
CA GLN A 70 15.64 -19.17 7.33
C GLN A 70 14.23 -19.29 6.77
N LEU A 71 14.06 -19.13 5.45
CA LEU A 71 12.78 -19.33 4.76
C LEU A 71 12.28 -20.78 4.88
N GLN A 72 13.18 -21.76 4.78
CA GLN A 72 12.81 -23.17 4.92
C GLN A 72 12.27 -23.52 6.31
N ASP A 73 12.83 -22.88 7.34
CA ASP A 73 12.53 -23.15 8.76
C ASP A 73 11.41 -22.21 9.29
N ALA A 74 10.83 -21.34 8.43
CA ALA A 74 9.80 -20.39 8.83
C ALA A 74 8.41 -21.03 8.94
N ASP A 75 7.60 -20.51 9.87
CA ASP A 75 6.17 -20.76 9.97
C ASP A 75 5.37 -19.66 9.25
N LEU A 76 5.87 -18.40 9.29
CA LEU A 76 5.30 -17.24 8.63
C LEU A 76 6.39 -16.48 7.86
N VAL A 77 6.03 -15.99 6.66
CA VAL A 77 6.88 -15.08 5.87
C VAL A 77 6.06 -13.84 5.52
N PHE A 78 6.48 -12.66 5.98
CA PHE A 78 5.92 -11.38 5.61
C PHE A 78 6.83 -10.67 4.61
N TRP A 79 6.29 -10.30 3.46
CA TRP A 79 7.00 -9.61 2.39
C TRP A 79 6.05 -8.67 1.67
N MET A 80 6.58 -7.66 0.96
CA MET A 80 5.71 -6.72 0.27
C MET A 80 4.97 -7.36 -0.90
N GLY A 81 5.66 -8.15 -1.71
CA GLY A 81 5.11 -8.80 -2.88
C GLY A 81 6.15 -8.92 -3.99
N ASP A 82 5.75 -9.56 -5.07
CA ASP A 82 6.58 -9.86 -6.23
C ASP A 82 6.99 -8.59 -7.01
N GLU A 83 6.17 -7.53 -6.98
CA GLU A 83 6.51 -6.26 -7.61
C GLU A 83 7.76 -5.59 -6.99
N LEU A 84 7.97 -5.76 -5.68
CA LEU A 84 9.15 -5.23 -5.00
C LEU A 84 10.28 -6.28 -4.90
N GLU A 85 9.93 -7.51 -4.56
CA GLU A 85 10.87 -8.54 -4.10
C GLU A 85 10.81 -9.79 -5.01
N THR A 86 10.95 -9.57 -6.32
CA THR A 86 10.94 -10.65 -7.35
C THR A 86 11.84 -11.83 -6.96
N PHE A 87 12.98 -11.55 -6.29
CA PHE A 87 13.92 -12.58 -5.84
C PHE A 87 13.34 -13.55 -4.78
N LEU A 88 12.21 -13.22 -4.12
CA LEU A 88 11.57 -14.06 -3.10
C LEU A 88 10.49 -14.97 -3.68
N GLU A 89 9.89 -14.67 -4.81
CA GLU A 89 8.78 -15.43 -5.38
C GLU A 89 9.12 -16.93 -5.51
N GLY A 90 10.16 -17.25 -6.25
CA GLY A 90 10.59 -18.64 -6.43
C GLY A 90 11.00 -19.35 -5.12
N PRO A 91 11.81 -18.74 -4.25
CA PRO A 91 12.15 -19.28 -2.93
C PRO A 91 10.95 -19.52 -2.02
N ILE A 92 9.97 -18.62 -1.97
CA ILE A 92 8.76 -18.80 -1.19
C ILE A 92 7.99 -20.04 -1.69
N GLN A 93 7.78 -20.17 -2.99
CA GLN A 93 7.06 -21.30 -3.59
C GLN A 93 7.80 -22.63 -3.41
N ASN A 94 9.13 -22.64 -3.50
CA ASN A 94 9.91 -23.87 -3.60
C ASN A 94 10.64 -24.28 -2.30
N ILE A 95 11.00 -23.32 -1.45
CA ILE A 95 11.79 -23.53 -0.23
C ILE A 95 10.91 -23.38 1.02
N ALA A 96 10.12 -22.33 1.14
CA ALA A 96 9.28 -22.04 2.30
C ALA A 96 7.94 -22.81 2.29
N LYS A 97 7.93 -24.06 1.87
CA LYS A 97 6.72 -24.86 1.62
C LYS A 97 5.82 -25.05 2.85
N ASN A 98 6.36 -24.96 4.04
CA ASN A 98 5.63 -25.13 5.29
C ASN A 98 5.19 -23.77 5.89
N ALA A 99 5.73 -22.67 5.40
CA ALA A 99 5.39 -21.34 5.86
C ALA A 99 4.09 -20.82 5.21
N LYS A 100 3.28 -20.11 5.97
CA LYS A 100 2.26 -19.24 5.40
C LYS A 100 2.97 -17.97 4.92
N SER A 101 2.93 -17.70 3.63
CA SER A 101 3.40 -16.45 3.02
C SER A 101 2.28 -15.41 3.02
N ILE A 102 2.59 -14.20 3.42
CA ILE A 102 1.67 -13.05 3.46
C ILE A 102 2.28 -11.93 2.60
N LYS A 103 1.63 -11.61 1.49
CA LYS A 103 1.94 -10.46 0.64
C LYS A 103 1.27 -9.23 1.26
N LEU A 104 2.08 -8.32 1.77
CA LEU A 104 1.56 -7.13 2.47
C LEU A 104 1.00 -6.07 1.54
N ILE A 105 1.35 -6.08 0.25
CA ILE A 105 0.71 -5.24 -0.77
C ILE A 105 -0.77 -5.62 -0.99
N GLU A 106 -1.18 -6.80 -0.55
CA GLU A 106 -2.55 -7.29 -0.62
C GLU A 106 -3.34 -7.08 0.69
N SER A 107 -2.75 -6.40 1.69
CA SER A 107 -3.43 -6.12 2.97
C SER A 107 -4.70 -5.33 2.75
N HIS A 108 -5.77 -5.71 3.44
CA HIS A 108 -7.03 -4.99 3.38
C HIS A 108 -6.87 -3.55 3.90
N GLY A 109 -7.52 -2.58 3.22
CA GLY A 109 -7.50 -1.17 3.60
C GLY A 109 -6.23 -0.40 3.18
N LEU A 110 -5.40 -0.95 2.29
CA LEU A 110 -4.30 -0.20 1.68
C LEU A 110 -4.83 0.77 0.62
N LYS A 111 -4.40 2.03 0.71
CA LYS A 111 -4.47 2.94 -0.44
C LYS A 111 -3.32 2.58 -1.39
N LYS A 112 -3.65 2.15 -2.62
CA LYS A 112 -2.67 1.82 -3.66
C LYS A 112 -2.62 2.94 -4.69
N ILE A 113 -1.43 3.29 -5.16
CA ILE A 113 -1.18 4.34 -6.14
C ILE A 113 -0.47 3.70 -7.33
N LYS A 114 -0.92 4.01 -8.56
CA LYS A 114 -0.25 3.57 -9.77
C LYS A 114 1.13 4.19 -9.89
N PHE A 115 2.02 3.54 -10.63
CA PHE A 115 3.29 4.17 -10.98
C PHE A 115 3.05 5.46 -11.78
N ARG A 116 3.85 6.48 -11.49
CA ARG A 116 3.88 7.69 -12.33
C ARG A 116 4.48 7.35 -13.68
N GLU A 117 3.82 7.75 -14.76
CA GLU A 117 4.34 7.62 -16.11
C GLU A 117 5.37 8.72 -16.36
N GLY A 118 6.54 8.35 -16.88
CA GLY A 118 7.63 9.28 -17.16
C GLY A 118 8.44 9.69 -15.93
N GLY A 119 9.76 9.52 -15.97
CA GLY A 119 10.62 9.82 -14.83
C GLY A 119 10.93 11.30 -14.62
N MET A 120 10.29 12.21 -15.33
CA MET A 120 10.42 13.66 -15.11
C MET A 120 9.15 14.31 -14.58
N PHE A 121 8.09 13.54 -14.33
CA PHE A 121 6.79 14.00 -13.83
C PHE A 121 6.36 15.28 -14.56
N ASP A 122 5.99 15.12 -15.82
CA ASP A 122 5.74 16.24 -16.74
C ASP A 122 4.52 17.06 -16.27
N GLU A 123 4.79 18.31 -15.89
CA GLU A 123 3.78 19.36 -16.00
C GLU A 123 3.80 19.86 -17.43
N HIS A 124 2.88 19.41 -18.26
CA HIS A 124 2.59 20.05 -19.54
C HIS A 124 1.59 21.19 -19.33
N ASP A 125 2.14 22.41 -19.16
CA ASP A 125 1.45 23.61 -19.61
C ASP A 125 1.64 23.71 -21.13
N ASP A 126 0.79 23.09 -21.91
CA ASP A 126 0.59 23.44 -23.32
C ASP A 126 -0.85 23.14 -23.69
N HIS A 127 -1.57 24.23 -23.95
CA HIS A 127 -2.87 24.23 -24.57
C HIS A 127 -2.78 23.64 -25.97
N ASP A 128 -3.32 22.45 -26.17
CA ASP A 128 -3.92 22.03 -27.42
C ASP A 128 -4.91 20.88 -27.18
N ASP A 129 -6.14 21.10 -27.61
CA ASP A 129 -7.29 20.22 -27.52
C ASP A 129 -6.99 18.80 -28.00
N HIS A 130 -6.92 17.85 -27.11
CA HIS A 130 -7.30 16.44 -27.36
C HIS A 130 -7.70 15.79 -26.04
N ASP A 131 -8.90 15.23 -26.04
CA ASP A 131 -9.49 14.43 -24.98
C ASP A 131 -8.51 13.33 -24.48
N ASP A 132 -7.88 13.58 -23.33
CA ASP A 132 -7.21 12.56 -22.53
C ASP A 132 -7.52 12.87 -21.06
N HIS A 133 -8.24 11.96 -20.42
CA HIS A 133 -8.67 12.09 -19.02
C HIS A 133 -7.47 11.93 -18.08
N GLY A 134 -6.75 13.04 -17.86
CA GLY A 134 -5.70 13.14 -16.86
C GLY A 134 -6.33 13.13 -15.46
N HIS A 135 -5.94 12.17 -14.62
CA HIS A 135 -6.31 12.12 -13.22
C HIS A 135 -5.60 13.23 -12.43
N GLY A 136 -6.21 14.44 -12.40
CA GLY A 136 -5.90 15.50 -11.46
C GLY A 136 -6.21 15.06 -10.02
N GLU A 137 -5.74 15.80 -9.01
CA GLU A 137 -6.12 15.58 -7.61
C GLU A 137 -7.65 15.53 -7.51
N HIS A 138 -8.19 14.31 -7.35
CA HIS A 138 -9.63 14.14 -7.17
C HIS A 138 -10.06 14.79 -5.85
N ALA A 139 -11.18 15.52 -5.89
CA ALA A 139 -11.77 16.10 -4.69
C ALA A 139 -12.35 15.03 -3.72
N PHE A 140 -12.15 13.74 -4.03
CA PHE A 140 -12.53 12.59 -3.22
C PHE A 140 -11.40 11.56 -3.16
N GLU A 141 -11.30 10.85 -2.05
CA GLU A 141 -10.35 9.74 -1.86
C GLU A 141 -10.99 8.37 -2.12
N TRP A 142 -12.33 8.30 -2.13
CA TRP A 142 -13.06 7.06 -2.35
C TRP A 142 -14.37 7.31 -3.09
N ALA A 143 -14.70 6.38 -4.00
CA ALA A 143 -15.99 6.27 -4.65
C ALA A 143 -16.50 4.82 -4.61
N GLY A 144 -17.80 4.62 -4.39
CA GLY A 144 -18.40 3.30 -4.40
C GLY A 144 -19.80 3.31 -5.00
N VAL A 145 -20.10 2.35 -5.87
CA VAL A 145 -21.43 2.14 -6.47
C VAL A 145 -22.15 1.04 -5.72
N PHE A 146 -23.40 1.31 -5.34
CA PHE A 146 -24.27 0.39 -4.64
C PHE A 146 -25.55 0.16 -5.41
N ASP A 147 -26.06 -1.07 -5.45
CA ASP A 147 -27.40 -1.40 -5.95
C ASP A 147 -28.38 -1.39 -4.78
N LEU A 148 -29.13 -0.29 -4.64
CA LEU A 148 -29.95 -0.01 -3.47
C LEU A 148 -31.42 -0.04 -3.82
N PRO A 149 -32.22 -0.97 -3.22
CA PRO A 149 -33.67 -0.85 -3.15
C PRO A 149 -34.14 0.42 -2.44
N ALA A 150 -35.33 0.90 -2.76
CA ALA A 150 -35.95 2.00 -2.04
C ALA A 150 -36.05 1.70 -0.55
N GLY A 151 -35.54 2.59 0.29
CA GLY A 151 -35.46 2.36 1.72
C GLY A 151 -34.57 3.35 2.46
N SER A 152 -34.38 3.10 3.74
CA SER A 152 -33.51 3.88 4.61
C SER A 152 -32.30 3.02 5.02
N TYR A 153 -31.11 3.58 4.92
CA TYR A 153 -29.85 2.95 5.23
C TYR A 153 -29.11 3.79 6.27
N ASN A 154 -28.17 3.18 6.98
CA ASN A 154 -27.35 3.86 7.97
C ASN A 154 -25.92 3.91 7.48
N TRP A 155 -25.35 5.12 7.35
CA TRP A 155 -23.93 5.34 7.12
C TRP A 155 -23.30 5.79 8.42
N THR A 156 -22.42 5.00 8.99
CA THR A 156 -21.90 5.19 10.35
C THR A 156 -20.40 5.42 10.32
N PHE A 157 -19.96 6.46 11.00
CA PHE A 157 -18.57 6.76 11.26
C PHE A 157 -18.26 6.47 12.72
N ALA A 158 -17.26 5.68 13.00
CA ALA A 158 -16.81 5.35 14.33
C ALA A 158 -15.51 6.07 14.69
N LYS A 159 -15.32 6.31 15.98
CA LYS A 159 -14.02 6.71 16.50
C LYS A 159 -13.09 5.51 16.54
N VAL A 160 -12.01 5.57 15.79
CA VAL A 160 -10.95 4.59 15.85
C VAL A 160 -9.90 5.08 16.85
N ASN A 161 -9.58 4.27 17.85
CA ASN A 161 -8.67 4.65 18.96
C ASN A 161 -9.10 5.88 19.79
N GLY A 162 -10.40 6.18 19.82
CA GLY A 162 -10.97 7.24 20.66
C GLY A 162 -11.22 8.57 19.97
N ASP A 163 -10.74 8.76 18.74
CA ASP A 163 -10.94 9.96 17.94
C ASP A 163 -11.47 9.62 16.53
N TYR A 164 -12.17 10.54 15.89
CA TYR A 164 -12.46 10.46 14.47
C TYR A 164 -11.17 10.79 13.69
N ALA A 165 -10.97 10.16 12.52
CA ALA A 165 -9.82 10.43 11.66
C ALA A 165 -9.77 11.91 11.25
N ASP A 166 -10.94 12.50 10.96
CA ASP A 166 -11.14 13.92 10.76
C ASP A 166 -12.43 14.40 11.46
N PRO A 167 -12.58 15.68 11.80
CA PRO A 167 -13.77 16.18 12.50
C PRO A 167 -15.02 16.28 11.62
N ALA A 168 -14.84 16.24 10.30
CA ALA A 168 -15.90 16.29 9.30
C ALA A 168 -15.39 15.69 7.98
N MET A 169 -16.31 15.33 7.09
CA MET A 169 -15.99 14.81 5.75
C MET A 169 -17.01 15.29 4.74
N LYS A 170 -16.60 15.62 3.53
CA LYS A 170 -17.54 15.86 2.43
C LYS A 170 -17.98 14.55 1.80
N MET A 171 -19.25 14.53 1.35
CA MET A 171 -19.85 13.41 0.63
C MET A 171 -20.82 13.90 -0.43
N VAL A 172 -20.80 13.24 -1.59
CA VAL A 172 -21.78 13.40 -2.68
C VAL A 172 -22.40 12.04 -2.98
N ILE A 173 -23.72 12.00 -3.22
CA ILE A 173 -24.46 10.80 -3.60
C ILE A 173 -25.17 11.08 -4.92
N LEU A 174 -24.78 10.40 -5.99
CA LEU A 174 -25.36 10.55 -7.33
C LEU A 174 -26.13 9.29 -7.73
N LYS A 175 -27.21 9.45 -8.47
CA LYS A 175 -27.90 8.31 -9.09
C LYS A 175 -27.13 7.89 -10.34
N SER A 176 -26.21 6.94 -10.20
CA SER A 176 -25.36 6.41 -11.25
C SER A 176 -24.89 5.01 -10.91
N GLY A 177 -24.71 4.16 -11.92
CA GLY A 177 -24.07 2.85 -11.80
C GLY A 177 -22.63 2.84 -12.30
N ASP A 178 -22.05 4.01 -12.57
CA ASP A 178 -20.73 4.15 -13.16
C ASP A 178 -20.00 5.30 -12.46
N ILE A 179 -18.83 5.00 -11.88
CA ILE A 179 -17.99 5.95 -11.14
C ILE A 179 -17.42 6.96 -12.13
N GLU A 180 -16.75 6.50 -13.18
CA GLU A 180 -16.06 7.31 -14.17
C GLU A 180 -17.03 8.32 -14.84
N ALA A 181 -18.23 7.86 -15.25
CA ALA A 181 -19.26 8.72 -15.81
C ALA A 181 -19.83 9.78 -14.85
N SER A 182 -19.56 9.66 -13.56
CA SER A 182 -20.09 10.54 -12.48
C SER A 182 -19.02 11.39 -11.81
N GLU A 183 -17.77 11.11 -12.08
CA GLU A 183 -16.58 11.66 -11.45
C GLU A 183 -16.48 13.18 -11.61
N GLU A 184 -16.46 13.72 -12.84
CA GLU A 184 -16.39 15.16 -13.11
C GLU A 184 -17.46 15.94 -12.34
N LYS A 185 -18.67 15.37 -12.26
CA LYS A 185 -19.77 15.99 -11.55
C LYS A 185 -19.59 15.94 -10.04
N ALA A 186 -19.08 14.82 -9.51
CA ALA A 186 -18.81 14.66 -8.09
C ALA A 186 -17.70 15.60 -7.63
N GLU A 187 -16.64 15.74 -8.41
CA GLU A 187 -15.53 16.68 -8.16
C GLU A 187 -15.99 18.13 -8.12
N ALA A 188 -16.78 18.54 -9.14
CA ALA A 188 -17.34 19.89 -9.18
C ALA A 188 -18.20 20.20 -7.95
N LEU A 189 -18.95 19.22 -7.45
CA LEU A 189 -19.77 19.38 -6.24
C LEU A 189 -18.93 19.41 -4.96
N LEU A 190 -17.92 18.52 -4.81
CA LEU A 190 -17.04 18.45 -3.64
C LEU A 190 -16.14 19.67 -3.52
N SER A 191 -15.70 20.23 -4.65
CA SER A 191 -14.90 21.46 -4.70
C SER A 191 -15.73 22.74 -4.51
N SER A 192 -17.06 22.62 -4.52
CA SER A 192 -17.95 23.78 -4.35
C SER A 192 -18.05 24.24 -2.90
N ASP A 193 -18.22 25.56 -2.71
CA ASP A 193 -18.56 26.16 -1.41
C ASP A 193 -20.06 26.02 -1.07
N ASP A 194 -20.92 25.64 -2.04
CA ASP A 194 -22.36 25.44 -1.83
C ASP A 194 -22.62 24.03 -1.26
N THR A 195 -22.32 23.87 0.00
CA THR A 195 -22.47 22.59 0.71
C THR A 195 -23.58 22.64 1.74
N LYS A 196 -24.11 21.47 2.12
CA LYS A 196 -25.09 21.33 3.20
C LYS A 196 -24.49 20.57 4.37
N THR A 197 -24.25 21.26 5.48
CA THR A 197 -23.79 20.61 6.71
C THR A 197 -24.86 19.70 7.29
N LYS A 198 -24.45 18.51 7.68
CA LYS A 198 -25.26 17.44 8.29
C LYS A 198 -24.66 17.03 9.62
N GLN A 199 -25.53 16.68 10.56
CA GLN A 199 -25.15 16.20 11.90
C GLN A 199 -25.73 14.81 12.14
N HIS A 200 -25.33 14.18 13.22
CA HIS A 200 -25.80 12.87 13.62
C HIS A 200 -27.33 12.72 13.48
N ASP A 201 -27.79 11.62 12.90
CA ASP A 201 -29.17 11.28 12.54
C ASP A 201 -29.82 12.12 11.43
N ASP A 202 -29.08 13.06 10.82
CA ASP A 202 -29.58 13.79 9.65
C ASP A 202 -29.70 12.90 8.42
N LYS A 203 -30.63 13.30 7.52
CA LYS A 203 -30.92 12.59 6.29
C LYS A 203 -30.03 13.09 5.15
N LEU A 204 -29.51 12.13 4.39
CA LEU A 204 -28.81 12.29 3.12
C LEU A 204 -29.71 11.73 2.01
N VAL A 205 -29.79 12.42 0.90
CA VAL A 205 -30.53 11.99 -0.30
C VAL A 205 -29.64 12.14 -1.52
N ALA A 206 -29.80 11.25 -2.50
CA ALA A 206 -29.09 11.36 -3.76
C ALA A 206 -29.51 12.63 -4.52
N GLY A 207 -28.55 13.35 -5.08
CA GLY A 207 -28.81 14.56 -5.85
C GLY A 207 -27.55 15.39 -6.10
N GLU A 208 -27.69 16.50 -6.82
CA GLU A 208 -26.60 17.42 -7.14
C GLU A 208 -26.30 18.34 -5.94
N VAL A 209 -25.82 17.75 -4.85
CA VAL A 209 -25.49 18.47 -3.62
C VAL A 209 -24.34 17.78 -2.88
N ALA A 210 -23.37 18.56 -2.45
CA ALA A 210 -22.35 18.11 -1.54
C ALA A 210 -22.80 18.29 -0.08
N TYR A 211 -22.59 17.28 0.73
CA TYR A 211 -22.83 17.30 2.18
C TYR A 211 -21.50 17.46 2.90
N VAL A 212 -21.45 18.29 3.93
CA VAL A 212 -20.40 18.28 4.95
C VAL A 212 -20.94 17.51 6.15
N LEU A 213 -20.44 16.30 6.35
CA LEU A 213 -20.82 15.41 7.46
C LEU A 213 -19.99 15.79 8.69
N SER A 214 -20.61 16.47 9.66
CA SER A 214 -19.94 16.87 10.90
C SER A 214 -20.08 15.78 11.94
N PHE A 215 -18.98 15.34 12.52
CA PHE A 215 -18.97 14.24 13.49
C PHE A 215 -19.18 14.76 14.91
N ASP A 216 -19.94 14.01 15.71
CA ASP A 216 -20.23 14.34 17.09
C ASP A 216 -19.11 13.83 18.03
N GLU A 217 -18.21 14.72 18.40
CA GLU A 217 -17.07 14.39 19.26
C GLU A 217 -17.48 13.83 20.65
N ALA A 218 -18.72 14.06 21.08
CA ALA A 218 -19.21 13.50 22.33
C ALA A 218 -19.65 12.03 22.21
N LYS A 219 -19.80 11.51 20.99
CA LYS A 219 -20.25 10.14 20.71
C LYS A 219 -19.11 9.27 20.23
N LYS A 220 -19.25 7.95 20.41
CA LYS A 220 -18.34 6.95 19.85
C LYS A 220 -18.55 6.76 18.36
N THR A 221 -19.78 6.97 17.91
CA THR A 221 -20.19 6.82 16.51
C THR A 221 -21.12 7.97 16.11
N THR A 222 -20.93 8.46 14.87
CA THR A 222 -21.86 9.39 14.23
C THR A 222 -22.51 8.68 13.05
N THR A 223 -23.83 8.59 13.02
CA THR A 223 -24.59 7.90 11.98
C THR A 223 -25.42 8.90 11.20
N PHE A 224 -25.46 8.75 9.88
CA PHE A 224 -26.31 9.50 8.96
C PHE A 224 -27.29 8.53 8.29
N LYS A 225 -28.50 9.02 7.95
CA LYS A 225 -29.54 8.21 7.31
C LYS A 225 -29.56 8.49 5.81
N VAL A 226 -29.17 7.51 5.02
CA VAL A 226 -29.27 7.60 3.56
C VAL A 226 -30.67 7.15 3.15
N GLU A 227 -31.44 8.04 2.52
CA GLU A 227 -32.81 7.77 2.07
C GLU A 227 -32.81 7.57 0.54
N ILE A 228 -33.20 6.39 0.12
CA ILE A 228 -33.32 6.00 -1.29
C ILE A 228 -34.80 5.97 -1.66
N GLU A 229 -35.22 6.88 -2.52
CA GLU A 229 -36.66 7.05 -2.90
C GLU A 229 -37.14 5.99 -3.88
N ALA A 230 -36.27 5.44 -4.72
CA ALA A 230 -36.58 4.44 -5.73
C ALA A 230 -35.38 3.53 -5.96
N ASP A 231 -35.65 2.26 -6.27
CA ASP A 231 -34.62 1.27 -6.59
C ASP A 231 -33.66 1.77 -7.68
N GLY A 232 -32.40 1.44 -7.55
CA GLY A 232 -31.39 1.81 -8.54
C GLY A 232 -29.97 1.74 -8.04
N GLN A 233 -29.05 2.11 -8.93
CA GLN A 233 -27.63 2.20 -8.63
C GLN A 233 -27.28 3.64 -8.24
N PHE A 234 -26.46 3.76 -7.19
CA PHE A 234 -26.06 5.04 -6.64
C PHE A 234 -24.56 5.04 -6.40
N ALA A 235 -23.87 6.06 -6.91
CA ALA A 235 -22.47 6.32 -6.69
C ALA A 235 -22.29 7.29 -5.52
N PHE A 236 -21.48 6.90 -4.56
CA PHE A 236 -21.09 7.67 -3.38
C PHE A 236 -19.64 8.11 -3.56
N PHE A 237 -19.37 9.37 -3.34
CA PHE A 237 -18.03 9.96 -3.39
C PHE A 237 -17.74 10.60 -2.05
N THR A 238 -16.60 10.26 -1.43
CA THR A 238 -16.23 10.77 -0.11
C THR A 238 -14.83 11.36 -0.12
N GLU A 239 -14.64 12.49 0.56
CA GLU A 239 -13.38 13.23 0.67
C GLU A 239 -12.27 12.38 1.31
N HIS A 240 -12.64 11.46 2.21
CA HIS A 240 -11.76 10.51 2.90
C HIS A 240 -12.27 9.09 2.75
N MET A 241 -11.39 8.11 2.97
CA MET A 241 -11.76 6.70 2.93
C MET A 241 -12.76 6.35 4.03
N PRO A 242 -13.94 5.77 3.74
CA PRO A 242 -14.91 5.36 4.76
C PRO A 242 -14.33 4.37 5.78
N PHE A 243 -13.38 3.54 5.37
CA PHE A 243 -12.72 2.54 6.21
C PHE A 243 -11.87 3.14 7.34
N GLU A 244 -11.43 4.39 7.21
CA GLU A 244 -10.70 5.10 8.28
C GLU A 244 -11.57 5.36 9.52
N PHE A 245 -12.88 5.24 9.35
CA PHE A 245 -13.91 5.46 10.38
C PHE A 245 -14.61 4.17 10.80
N GLU A 246 -14.07 3.01 10.49
CA GLU A 246 -14.60 1.71 10.93
C GLU A 246 -13.93 1.24 12.24
N ASP A 247 -14.76 0.93 13.25
CA ASP A 247 -14.36 0.21 14.47
C ASP A 247 -15.17 -1.09 14.60
N LYS A 248 -14.77 -2.16 13.97
CA LYS A 248 -15.36 -3.52 14.05
C LYS A 248 -16.74 -3.72 13.40
N GLU A 249 -17.36 -2.70 12.86
CA GLU A 249 -18.65 -2.79 12.18
C GLU A 249 -18.59 -2.02 10.86
N HIS A 250 -19.08 -2.65 9.80
CA HIS A 250 -19.13 -2.05 8.47
C HIS A 250 -19.86 -0.69 8.47
N PHE A 251 -19.30 0.27 7.72
CA PHE A 251 -19.77 1.66 7.72
C PHE A 251 -21.17 1.82 7.13
N PHE A 252 -21.62 0.94 6.21
CA PHE A 252 -22.89 1.07 5.52
C PHE A 252 -23.79 -0.14 5.76
N LYS A 253 -24.99 0.09 6.33
CA LYS A 253 -25.91 -0.99 6.70
C LYS A 253 -27.34 -0.68 6.26
N ASP A 254 -28.10 -1.73 5.93
CA ASP A 254 -29.54 -1.64 5.67
C ASP A 254 -30.32 -1.38 6.96
N ALA A 255 -31.64 -1.18 6.83
CA ALA A 255 -32.55 -0.97 7.96
C ALA A 255 -32.64 -2.18 8.92
N SER A 256 -32.22 -3.37 8.49
CA SER A 256 -32.19 -4.60 9.29
C SER A 256 -30.85 -4.80 9.98
N GLY A 257 -29.86 -3.96 9.70
CA GLY A 257 -28.50 -4.02 10.25
C GLY A 257 -27.56 -4.95 9.50
N ASN A 258 -27.91 -5.39 8.28
CA ASN A 258 -27.01 -6.14 7.43
C ASN A 258 -26.07 -5.18 6.71
N ASP A 259 -24.84 -5.63 6.49
CA ASP A 259 -23.84 -4.90 5.75
C ASP A 259 -24.24 -4.75 4.28
N VAL A 260 -23.95 -3.60 3.68
CA VAL A 260 -24.23 -3.28 2.29
C VAL A 260 -22.92 -3.00 1.59
N GLU A 261 -22.52 -3.91 0.74
CA GLU A 261 -21.27 -3.84 0.00
C GLU A 261 -21.42 -3.10 -1.33
N PRO A 262 -20.41 -2.35 -1.78
CA PRO A 262 -20.42 -1.75 -3.11
C PRO A 262 -20.31 -2.83 -4.20
N ILE A 263 -20.96 -2.63 -5.31
CA ILE A 263 -20.84 -3.50 -6.51
C ILE A 263 -19.65 -3.09 -7.40
N ALA A 264 -19.13 -1.89 -7.20
CA ALA A 264 -17.90 -1.35 -7.78
C ALA A 264 -17.38 -0.24 -6.85
N GLN A 265 -16.06 -0.08 -6.73
CA GLN A 265 -15.46 0.98 -5.92
C GLN A 265 -14.09 1.38 -6.46
N GLU A 266 -13.68 2.61 -6.14
CA GLU A 266 -12.38 3.16 -6.45
C GLU A 266 -11.80 3.87 -5.20
N PRO A 267 -10.56 3.57 -4.85
CA PRO A 267 -9.72 2.52 -5.41
C PRO A 267 -10.31 1.13 -5.22
N ASP A 268 -10.10 0.24 -6.20
CA ASP A 268 -10.60 -1.14 -6.14
C ASP A 268 -9.93 -1.88 -4.99
N THR A 269 -10.69 -2.20 -3.96
CA THR A 269 -10.22 -2.95 -2.79
C THR A 269 -10.58 -4.43 -2.86
N ASP A 270 -11.32 -4.86 -3.92
CA ASP A 270 -11.87 -6.19 -4.02
C ASP A 270 -11.08 -7.11 -4.96
N ASN A 271 -10.17 -7.87 -4.39
CA ASN A 271 -9.81 -9.17 -4.95
C ASN A 271 -10.38 -10.30 -4.06
N HIS A 272 -11.69 -10.30 -3.83
CA HIS A 272 -12.39 -11.40 -3.19
C HIS A 272 -12.84 -12.41 -4.22
N ALA A 273 -12.04 -13.48 -4.38
CA ALA A 273 -12.46 -14.72 -5.01
C ALA A 273 -13.61 -15.35 -4.20
N HIS A 274 -14.85 -15.02 -4.52
CA HIS A 274 -16.00 -15.85 -4.13
C HIS A 274 -16.03 -17.09 -5.02
N GLY A 275 -15.52 -18.20 -4.46
CA GLY A 275 -15.78 -19.52 -4.99
C GLY A 275 -17.28 -19.80 -4.92
N HIS A 276 -17.96 -19.78 -6.04
CA HIS A 276 -19.24 -20.43 -6.23
C HIS A 276 -19.01 -21.73 -6.96
N ASP A 277 -19.09 -22.82 -6.20
CA ASP A 277 -19.27 -24.17 -6.72
C ASP A 277 -20.62 -24.30 -7.45
N ASP A 278 -20.52 -24.99 -8.58
CA ASP A 278 -21.50 -25.90 -9.16
C ASP A 278 -22.75 -25.32 -9.83
N HIS A 279 -22.81 -25.45 -11.13
CA HIS A 279 -23.79 -26.24 -11.87
C HIS A 279 -23.60 -26.17 -13.39
N GLY A 280 -23.57 -27.33 -13.99
CA GLY A 280 -24.14 -27.51 -15.33
C GLY A 280 -23.20 -28.15 -16.37
N LYS A 281 -23.15 -29.44 -16.36
CA LYS A 281 -22.73 -30.25 -17.53
C LYS A 281 -23.62 -29.90 -18.72
N ASP A 282 -23.01 -29.57 -19.85
CA ASP A 282 -23.56 -30.02 -21.13
C ASP A 282 -22.46 -30.36 -22.13
N LYS A 283 -22.63 -31.56 -22.67
CA LYS A 283 -21.81 -32.20 -23.69
C LYS A 283 -22.24 -31.72 -25.07
N HIS A 284 -21.30 -31.36 -25.93
CA HIS A 284 -21.39 -31.64 -27.38
C HIS A 284 -19.97 -31.74 -27.93
N ALA A 285 -19.60 -32.90 -28.31
CA ALA A 285 -19.64 -33.57 -29.61
C ALA A 285 -18.51 -33.13 -30.55
N LYS A 286 -17.67 -34.12 -30.82
CA LYS A 286 -16.58 -34.14 -31.79
C LYS A 286 -17.12 -33.91 -33.20
N ASP A 287 -16.33 -33.26 -34.05
CA ASP A 287 -16.24 -33.60 -35.46
C ASP A 287 -14.79 -33.49 -35.91
N ASP A 288 -14.33 -34.62 -36.38
CA ASP A 288 -13.07 -34.86 -37.10
C ASP A 288 -13.21 -34.30 -38.52
N HIS A 289 -12.18 -33.72 -39.07
CA HIS A 289 -11.91 -33.81 -40.51
C HIS A 289 -10.43 -33.70 -40.84
N ASP A 290 -10.01 -34.70 -41.57
CA ASP A 290 -8.73 -35.09 -42.12
C ASP A 290 -8.08 -34.04 -43.05
N ASP A 291 -6.76 -33.98 -42.95
CA ASP A 291 -5.74 -34.33 -43.96
C ASP A 291 -5.86 -33.75 -45.38
N HIS A 292 -4.87 -33.00 -45.80
CA HIS A 292 -4.20 -33.11 -47.10
C HIS A 292 -2.88 -32.35 -47.14
N GLY A 293 -1.86 -33.11 -47.42
CA GLY A 293 -0.47 -32.69 -47.63
C GLY A 293 -0.20 -32.25 -49.09
N HIS A 294 1.13 -32.06 -49.35
CA HIS A 294 1.82 -31.78 -50.61
C HIS A 294 1.94 -30.27 -50.93
N ASP A 295 3.04 -29.68 -51.45
CA ASP A 295 4.31 -30.22 -51.94
C ASP A 295 5.33 -29.06 -52.03
N LYS A 296 6.58 -29.43 -52.13
CA LYS A 296 7.75 -28.61 -52.35
C LYS A 296 7.71 -27.87 -53.70
N HIS A 297 8.22 -26.64 -53.77
CA HIS A 297 9.10 -26.21 -54.89
C HIS A 297 10.05 -25.11 -54.51
N ALA A 298 11.21 -25.18 -55.20
CA ALA A 298 12.46 -24.46 -54.96
C ALA A 298 12.49 -23.10 -55.67
N LYS A 299 13.40 -22.25 -55.10
CA LYS A 299 14.28 -21.26 -55.75
C LYS A 299 13.70 -20.37 -56.85
N ASP A 300 13.90 -19.05 -56.66
CA ASP A 300 14.77 -18.24 -57.51
C ASP A 300 15.01 -16.86 -56.87
N ASP A 301 16.24 -16.39 -57.10
CA ASP A 301 16.85 -15.12 -56.69
C ASP A 301 16.17 -13.94 -57.37
N HIS A 302 16.08 -12.80 -56.67
CA HIS A 302 16.26 -11.46 -57.24
C HIS A 302 16.47 -10.38 -56.19
N ASP A 303 17.44 -9.55 -56.51
CA ASP A 303 18.09 -8.43 -55.85
C ASP A 303 17.20 -7.30 -55.31
N ASP A 304 17.68 -6.75 -54.19
CA ASP A 304 17.97 -5.35 -53.90
C ASP A 304 16.85 -4.30 -54.06
N HIS A 305 16.34 -3.82 -52.93
CA HIS A 305 16.08 -2.41 -52.66
C HIS A 305 15.97 -2.18 -51.13
N GLY A 306 16.92 -1.40 -50.61
CA GLY A 306 16.91 -0.92 -49.23
C GLY A 306 15.70 -0.06 -48.95
N HIS A 307 15.00 -0.38 -47.89
CA HIS A 307 14.13 0.53 -47.14
C HIS A 307 14.55 0.45 -45.68
N ASP A 308 15.03 1.57 -45.18
CA ASP A 308 15.25 1.83 -43.77
C ASP A 308 13.96 1.46 -42.97
N LYS A 309 14.03 0.32 -42.30
CA LYS A 309 13.08 -0.01 -41.26
C LYS A 309 13.60 0.64 -40.01
N HIS A 310 12.88 1.69 -39.55
CA HIS A 310 12.96 2.11 -38.18
C HIS A 310 12.84 0.87 -37.28
N ALA A 311 13.89 0.57 -36.54
CA ALA A 311 13.83 -0.35 -35.45
C ALA A 311 12.75 0.21 -34.52
N LYS A 312 11.66 -0.52 -34.36
CA LYS A 312 10.83 -0.41 -33.16
C LYS A 312 11.74 -0.94 -32.06
N ASP A 313 12.12 -0.08 -31.16
CA ASP A 313 12.63 -0.49 -29.89
C ASP A 313 11.51 -1.29 -29.23
N ASP A 314 11.64 -2.61 -29.24
CA ASP A 314 10.90 -3.49 -28.37
C ASP A 314 11.40 -3.15 -26.95
N HIS A 315 10.68 -2.23 -26.28
CA HIS A 315 10.81 -2.09 -24.86
C HIS A 315 10.33 -3.42 -24.29
N ASP A 316 11.28 -4.22 -23.85
CA ASP A 316 11.01 -5.35 -22.96
C ASP A 316 10.24 -4.79 -21.78
N ASP A 317 8.95 -5.02 -21.77
CA ASP A 317 8.04 -4.79 -20.65
C ASP A 317 8.48 -5.74 -19.52
N HIS A 318 9.46 -5.29 -18.74
CA HIS A 318 9.81 -5.93 -17.49
C HIS A 318 8.66 -5.62 -16.55
N GLY A 319 7.74 -6.59 -16.41
CA GLY A 319 6.51 -6.51 -15.66
C GLY A 319 6.66 -5.88 -14.28
N HIS A 320 6.66 -4.57 -14.24
CA HIS A 320 6.35 -3.82 -13.04
C HIS A 320 4.84 -3.98 -12.83
N GLY A 321 4.43 -4.32 -11.61
CA GLY A 321 3.02 -4.42 -11.26
C GLY A 321 2.29 -3.10 -11.56
N GLU A 322 0.97 -3.12 -11.54
CA GLU A 322 0.14 -1.94 -11.84
C GLU A 322 0.36 -0.81 -10.81
N PHE A 323 0.72 -1.15 -9.57
CA PHE A 323 0.81 -0.23 -8.45
C PHE A 323 2.24 -0.10 -7.89
N ASP A 324 2.56 1.11 -7.42
CA ASP A 324 3.80 1.38 -6.69
C ASP A 324 3.86 0.53 -5.40
N PRO A 325 4.86 -0.35 -5.23
CA PRO A 325 4.94 -1.25 -4.09
C PRO A 325 5.43 -0.59 -2.79
N HIS A 326 5.79 0.69 -2.78
CA HIS A 326 6.37 1.40 -1.63
C HIS A 326 5.32 1.85 -0.60
N VAL A 327 4.23 1.10 -0.47
CA VAL A 327 3.05 1.42 0.36
C VAL A 327 3.36 1.68 1.82
N TRP A 328 4.44 1.10 2.37
CA TRP A 328 4.83 1.29 3.78
C TRP A 328 5.29 2.71 4.10
N LEU A 329 5.57 3.55 3.10
CA LEU A 329 5.99 4.93 3.32
C LEU A 329 4.85 5.86 3.71
N ASP A 330 3.60 5.40 3.61
CA ASP A 330 2.46 6.04 4.25
C ASP A 330 2.17 5.38 5.61
N PRO A 331 2.21 6.12 6.73
CA PRO A 331 1.89 5.56 8.04
C PRO A 331 0.44 5.06 8.18
N ILE A 332 -0.50 5.53 7.36
CA ILE A 332 -1.87 5.00 7.35
C ILE A 332 -1.90 3.63 6.67
N ASN A 333 -1.22 3.46 5.54
CA ASN A 333 -1.02 2.14 4.96
C ASN A 333 -0.28 1.19 5.94
N ALA A 334 0.67 1.71 6.71
CA ALA A 334 1.33 0.92 7.74
C ALA A 334 0.37 0.42 8.83
N LYS A 335 -0.74 1.12 9.13
CA LYS A 335 -1.80 0.61 10.05
C LYS A 335 -2.48 -0.61 9.46
N ALA A 336 -2.85 -0.57 8.18
CA ALA A 336 -3.44 -1.73 7.48
C ALA A 336 -2.46 -2.92 7.47
N ILE A 337 -1.19 -2.67 7.20
CA ILE A 337 -0.12 -3.70 7.27
C ILE A 337 -0.02 -4.29 8.69
N VAL A 338 -0.08 -3.46 9.74
CA VAL A 338 -0.04 -3.90 11.15
C VAL A 338 -1.22 -4.80 11.47
N HIS A 339 -2.40 -4.48 10.97
CA HIS A 339 -3.60 -5.31 11.16
C HIS A 339 -3.45 -6.67 10.48
N GLU A 340 -3.01 -6.74 9.23
CA GLU A 340 -2.73 -8.00 8.52
C GLU A 340 -1.67 -8.85 9.26
N ILE A 341 -0.61 -8.21 9.76
CA ILE A 341 0.42 -8.87 10.58
C ILE A 341 -0.19 -9.45 11.86
N GLU A 342 -1.03 -8.68 12.55
CA GLU A 342 -1.71 -9.11 13.77
C GLU A 342 -2.58 -10.33 13.51
N GLU A 343 -3.46 -10.29 12.50
CA GLU A 343 -4.34 -11.41 12.16
C GLU A 343 -3.56 -12.69 11.82
N ALA A 344 -2.49 -12.57 11.03
CA ALA A 344 -1.65 -13.70 10.69
C ALA A 344 -0.97 -14.32 11.93
N LEU A 345 -0.47 -13.50 12.84
CA LEU A 345 0.16 -13.93 14.09
C LEU A 345 -0.85 -14.55 15.05
N VAL A 346 -2.03 -13.97 15.23
CA VAL A 346 -3.13 -14.52 16.05
C VAL A 346 -3.54 -15.90 15.54
N LYS A 347 -3.63 -16.05 14.23
CA LYS A 347 -4.00 -17.33 13.59
C LYS A 347 -2.91 -18.40 13.75
N ALA A 348 -1.63 -18.02 13.70
CA ALA A 348 -0.50 -18.94 13.85
C ALA A 348 -0.21 -19.28 15.32
N ASP A 349 -0.43 -18.33 16.24
CA ASP A 349 -0.16 -18.45 17.67
C ASP A 349 -1.30 -17.92 18.54
N PRO A 350 -2.46 -18.61 18.58
CA PRO A 350 -3.65 -18.14 19.31
C PRO A 350 -3.44 -17.98 20.83
N LYS A 351 -2.43 -18.64 21.40
CA LYS A 351 -2.12 -18.52 22.84
C LYS A 351 -1.65 -17.12 23.22
N ASN A 352 -1.05 -16.38 22.29
CA ASN A 352 -0.55 -15.03 22.46
C ASN A 352 -1.44 -13.95 21.81
N ALA A 353 -2.62 -14.32 21.27
CA ALA A 353 -3.56 -13.43 20.55
C ALA A 353 -3.74 -12.06 21.22
N LYS A 354 -4.16 -12.06 22.51
CA LYS A 354 -4.36 -10.80 23.27
C LYS A 354 -3.15 -9.89 23.34
N LYS A 355 -1.96 -10.43 23.17
CA LYS A 355 -0.73 -9.65 23.22
C LYS A 355 -0.43 -9.04 21.86
N TYR A 356 -0.69 -9.78 20.79
CA TYR A 356 -0.62 -9.27 19.43
C TYR A 356 -1.64 -8.15 19.19
N GLU A 357 -2.91 -8.38 19.57
CA GLU A 357 -3.99 -7.38 19.51
C GLU A 357 -3.61 -6.10 20.28
N ALA A 358 -3.21 -6.20 21.53
CA ALA A 358 -2.82 -5.03 22.34
C ALA A 358 -1.59 -4.29 21.78
N ASN A 359 -0.64 -5.00 21.17
CA ASN A 359 0.51 -4.38 20.52
C ASN A 359 0.09 -3.68 19.21
N ALA A 360 -0.77 -4.28 18.39
CA ALA A 360 -1.29 -3.70 17.17
C ALA A 360 -2.07 -2.42 17.46
N ASP A 361 -2.99 -2.44 18.43
CA ASP A 361 -3.74 -1.25 18.88
C ASP A 361 -2.81 -0.10 19.29
N ARG A 362 -1.77 -0.41 20.07
CA ARG A 362 -0.77 0.59 20.49
C ARG A 362 -0.04 1.19 19.30
N ILE A 363 0.40 0.35 18.35
CA ILE A 363 1.14 0.79 17.17
C ILE A 363 0.26 1.66 16.30
N ALA A 364 -1.01 1.28 16.10
CA ALA A 364 -1.97 2.06 15.34
C ALA A 364 -2.11 3.49 15.90
N GLY A 365 -2.27 3.63 17.23
CA GLY A 365 -2.32 4.94 17.89
C GLY A 365 -1.00 5.74 17.76
N GLU A 366 0.16 5.07 17.79
CA GLU A 366 1.46 5.72 17.61
C GLU A 366 1.64 6.21 16.15
N LEU A 367 1.12 5.47 15.16
CA LEU A 367 1.12 5.87 13.75
C LEU A 367 0.24 7.10 13.50
N ASP A 368 -0.95 7.18 14.12
CA ASP A 368 -1.80 8.38 14.05
C ASP A 368 -1.10 9.63 14.60
N GLN A 369 -0.40 9.47 15.72
CA GLN A 369 0.40 10.55 16.29
C GLN A 369 1.56 10.97 15.38
N LEU A 370 2.21 9.98 14.73
CA LEU A 370 3.28 10.22 13.77
C LEU A 370 2.79 11.07 12.59
N VAL A 371 1.62 10.75 12.03
CA VAL A 371 1.03 11.55 10.94
C VAL A 371 0.81 13.00 11.36
N LYS A 372 0.21 13.24 12.52
CA LYS A 372 -0.02 14.61 13.04
C LYS A 372 1.29 15.36 13.25
N GLU A 373 2.29 14.70 13.83
CA GLU A 373 3.65 15.26 14.05
C GLU A 373 4.30 15.68 12.73
N LEU A 374 4.29 14.79 11.73
CA LEU A 374 5.01 15.01 10.49
C LEU A 374 4.29 15.99 9.55
N ARG A 375 2.95 16.02 9.52
CA ARG A 375 2.20 17.05 8.81
C ARG A 375 2.62 18.45 9.29
N ALA A 376 2.60 18.69 10.60
CA ALA A 376 3.05 19.97 11.16
C ALA A 376 4.53 20.28 10.91
N GLN A 377 5.38 19.23 10.85
CA GLN A 377 6.80 19.39 10.56
C GLN A 377 7.06 19.83 9.12
N LEU A 378 6.32 19.29 8.15
CA LEU A 378 6.53 19.46 6.70
C LEU A 378 5.73 20.62 6.10
N GLU A 379 4.67 21.09 6.75
CA GLU A 379 3.85 22.22 6.32
C GLU A 379 4.67 23.42 5.76
N PRO A 380 5.79 23.86 6.39
CA PRO A 380 6.55 25.01 5.87
C PRO A 380 7.32 24.77 4.56
N VAL A 381 7.35 23.53 4.05
CA VAL A 381 8.14 23.14 2.88
C VAL A 381 7.32 22.46 1.77
N GLN A 382 6.01 22.35 1.91
CA GLN A 382 5.11 21.68 0.98
C GLN A 382 5.19 22.20 -0.45
N GLU A 383 5.32 23.53 -0.63
CA GLU A 383 5.40 24.15 -1.96
C GLU A 383 6.81 24.12 -2.61
N LYS A 384 7.75 23.38 -2.02
CA LYS A 384 9.14 23.37 -2.50
C LYS A 384 9.46 22.09 -3.27
N GLY A 385 9.71 22.23 -4.56
CA GLY A 385 10.09 21.14 -5.43
C GLY A 385 11.45 20.52 -5.07
N PHE A 386 11.53 19.21 -5.13
CA PHE A 386 12.76 18.44 -4.95
C PHE A 386 12.84 17.29 -5.95
N ILE A 387 14.03 16.73 -6.13
CA ILE A 387 14.27 15.57 -6.99
C ILE A 387 14.72 14.40 -6.11
N VAL A 388 14.16 13.23 -6.35
CA VAL A 388 14.49 11.97 -5.67
C VAL A 388 15.40 11.09 -6.52
N PHE A 389 16.04 10.10 -5.92
CA PHE A 389 16.88 9.17 -6.68
C PHE A 389 16.04 8.26 -7.56
N HIS A 390 15.10 7.51 -7.01
CA HIS A 390 14.08 6.78 -7.76
C HIS A 390 12.68 7.12 -7.24
N ASP A 391 11.65 6.80 -8.01
CA ASP A 391 10.26 7.13 -7.68
C ASP A 391 9.68 6.13 -6.67
N ALA A 392 10.01 6.31 -5.41
CA ALA A 392 9.56 5.45 -4.31
C ALA A 392 8.67 6.18 -3.29
N TYR A 393 8.50 7.50 -3.43
CA TYR A 393 8.04 8.33 -2.32
C TYR A 393 6.61 8.82 -2.48
N GLN A 394 5.86 8.40 -3.50
CA GLN A 394 4.52 8.87 -3.81
C GLN A 394 3.56 8.80 -2.60
N TYR A 395 3.59 7.69 -1.86
CA TYR A 395 2.75 7.51 -0.67
C TYR A 395 3.09 8.50 0.45
N PHE A 396 4.38 8.75 0.67
CA PHE A 396 4.84 9.77 1.62
C PHE A 396 4.48 11.19 1.16
N GLU A 397 4.67 11.46 -0.13
CA GLU A 397 4.36 12.75 -0.75
C GLU A 397 2.88 13.10 -0.58
N GLN A 398 1.98 12.20 -0.98
CA GLN A 398 0.54 12.42 -0.84
C GLN A 398 0.12 12.56 0.63
N ARG A 399 0.66 11.73 1.54
CA ARG A 399 0.31 11.79 2.96
C ARG A 399 0.68 13.12 3.61
N PHE A 400 1.78 13.72 3.21
CA PHE A 400 2.33 14.91 3.88
C PHE A 400 2.29 16.19 3.03
N GLY A 401 1.73 16.14 1.84
CA GLY A 401 1.59 17.31 0.95
C GLY A 401 2.92 17.87 0.46
N VAL A 402 3.92 17.03 0.25
CA VAL A 402 5.20 17.39 -0.37
C VAL A 402 5.28 16.74 -1.75
N SER A 403 5.96 17.37 -2.72
CA SER A 403 6.00 16.84 -4.09
C SER A 403 7.42 16.79 -4.65
N ALA A 404 7.81 15.60 -5.09
CA ALA A 404 8.95 15.46 -5.97
C ALA A 404 8.58 15.91 -7.39
N ILE A 405 9.42 16.78 -7.97
CA ILE A 405 9.24 17.30 -9.33
C ILE A 405 9.97 16.44 -10.38
N GLY A 406 10.52 15.31 -9.97
CA GLY A 406 11.17 14.34 -10.83
C GLY A 406 12.03 13.35 -10.07
N SER A 407 12.37 12.25 -10.74
CA SER A 407 13.32 11.24 -10.27
C SER A 407 14.55 11.15 -11.19
N ILE A 408 15.69 10.78 -10.63
CA ILE A 408 16.93 10.55 -11.41
C ILE A 408 16.77 9.33 -12.30
N THR A 409 16.17 8.28 -11.77
CA THR A 409 15.85 7.06 -12.51
C THR A 409 14.40 6.66 -12.26
N VAL A 410 13.77 6.07 -13.27
CA VAL A 410 12.42 5.50 -13.16
C VAL A 410 12.51 4.18 -12.38
N SER A 411 13.47 3.35 -12.72
CA SER A 411 13.77 2.09 -12.02
C SER A 411 15.17 2.15 -11.43
N PRO A 412 15.36 1.74 -10.17
CA PRO A 412 16.68 1.74 -9.52
C PRO A 412 17.67 0.76 -10.18
N GLU A 413 17.20 -0.11 -11.05
CA GLU A 413 17.98 -1.11 -11.76
C GLU A 413 18.68 -0.56 -13.00
N VAL A 414 18.18 0.56 -13.53
CA VAL A 414 18.66 1.17 -14.77
C VAL A 414 19.35 2.50 -14.48
N MET A 415 20.65 2.54 -14.74
CA MET A 415 21.42 3.79 -14.62
C MET A 415 21.03 4.75 -15.74
N PRO A 416 20.78 6.04 -15.44
CA PRO A 416 20.41 7.03 -16.44
C PRO A 416 21.54 7.27 -17.43
N GLY A 417 21.21 7.35 -18.71
CA GLY A 417 22.13 7.75 -19.76
C GLY A 417 22.55 9.22 -19.69
N ALA A 418 23.54 9.62 -20.49
CA ALA A 418 24.06 10.99 -20.49
C ALA A 418 23.02 12.06 -20.88
N GLU A 419 22.11 11.73 -21.77
CA GLU A 419 20.98 12.58 -22.18
C GLU A 419 20.07 12.87 -20.98
N ARG A 420 19.61 11.84 -20.29
CA ARG A 420 18.78 11.96 -19.07
C ARG A 420 19.45 12.81 -17.98
N VAL A 421 20.77 12.61 -17.76
CA VAL A 421 21.54 13.44 -16.81
C VAL A 421 21.55 14.90 -17.22
N SER A 422 21.64 15.19 -18.53
CA SER A 422 21.58 16.56 -19.07
C SER A 422 20.20 17.20 -18.84
N ASP A 423 19.14 16.46 -19.13
CA ASP A 423 17.75 16.92 -18.99
C ASP A 423 17.41 17.20 -17.53
N LEU A 424 17.80 16.31 -16.62
CA LEU A 424 17.65 16.51 -15.17
C LEU A 424 18.39 17.77 -14.69
N ARG A 425 19.61 18.03 -15.19
CA ARG A 425 20.32 19.27 -14.86
C ARG A 425 19.58 20.52 -15.33
N ASN A 426 19.00 20.48 -16.53
CA ASN A 426 18.20 21.58 -17.06
C ASN A 426 16.95 21.76 -16.18
N LYS A 427 16.23 20.69 -15.89
CA LYS A 427 15.04 20.71 -15.00
C LYS A 427 15.36 21.26 -13.60
N ILE A 428 16.48 20.86 -13.00
CA ILE A 428 16.95 21.43 -11.71
C ILE A 428 17.06 22.95 -11.78
N ARG A 429 17.58 23.49 -12.90
CA ARG A 429 17.73 24.94 -13.09
C ARG A 429 16.41 25.63 -13.38
N ASP A 430 15.62 25.08 -14.29
CA ASP A 430 14.38 25.70 -14.82
C ASP A 430 13.29 25.73 -13.76
N LEU A 431 13.10 24.63 -13.03
CA LEU A 431 12.11 24.51 -11.96
C LEU A 431 12.64 24.99 -10.60
N LYS A 432 13.90 25.48 -10.55
CA LYS A 432 14.53 25.95 -9.31
C LYS A 432 14.44 24.91 -8.18
N ALA A 433 14.64 23.63 -8.53
CA ALA A 433 14.67 22.55 -7.55
C ALA A 433 15.64 22.92 -6.41
N THR A 434 15.12 22.90 -5.19
CA THR A 434 15.88 23.32 -4.01
C THR A 434 16.83 22.22 -3.55
N CYS A 435 16.44 20.96 -3.72
CA CYS A 435 17.16 19.78 -3.25
C CYS A 435 17.14 18.61 -4.24
N VAL A 436 18.22 17.84 -4.25
CA VAL A 436 18.33 16.56 -4.92
C VAL A 436 18.74 15.52 -3.88
N PHE A 437 17.93 14.47 -3.73
CA PHE A 437 18.15 13.44 -2.72
C PHE A 437 18.81 12.21 -3.30
N SER A 438 19.82 11.71 -2.60
CA SER A 438 20.44 10.40 -2.82
C SER A 438 19.87 9.37 -1.87
N GLU A 439 20.10 8.11 -2.16
CA GLU A 439 19.73 6.97 -1.32
C GLU A 439 20.94 6.13 -0.95
N PRO A 440 21.00 5.56 0.28
CA PRO A 440 22.13 4.75 0.72
C PRO A 440 22.34 3.46 -0.08
N GLN A 441 21.32 3.01 -0.83
CA GLN A 441 21.34 1.82 -1.66
C GLN A 441 22.12 2.01 -2.97
N PHE A 442 22.39 3.27 -3.37
CA PHE A 442 22.96 3.61 -4.67
C PHE A 442 24.21 4.50 -4.56
N GLU A 443 24.99 4.56 -5.64
CA GLU A 443 26.23 5.34 -5.72
C GLU A 443 25.97 6.85 -5.67
N PRO A 444 26.48 7.60 -4.67
CA PRO A 444 26.18 9.03 -4.50
C PRO A 444 26.82 9.94 -5.56
N LYS A 445 27.75 9.42 -6.39
CA LYS A 445 28.46 10.21 -7.42
C LYS A 445 27.51 10.82 -8.44
N LEU A 446 26.46 10.12 -8.81
CA LEU A 446 25.50 10.60 -9.80
C LEU A 446 24.80 11.87 -9.30
N VAL A 447 24.31 11.88 -8.06
CA VAL A 447 23.69 13.06 -7.43
C VAL A 447 24.66 14.24 -7.39
N THR A 448 25.92 14.00 -6.99
CA THR A 448 26.94 15.04 -6.98
C THR A 448 27.16 15.64 -8.37
N THR A 449 27.18 14.80 -9.40
CA THR A 449 27.34 15.25 -10.80
C THR A 449 26.13 16.08 -11.25
N LEU A 450 24.91 15.71 -10.86
CA LEU A 450 23.69 16.42 -11.21
C LEU A 450 23.60 17.83 -10.63
N VAL A 451 24.02 18.02 -9.39
CA VAL A 451 23.96 19.33 -8.74
C VAL A 451 25.13 20.26 -9.08
N GLU A 452 26.18 19.75 -9.71
CA GLU A 452 27.37 20.53 -10.07
C GLU A 452 27.02 21.68 -11.02
N GLY A 453 27.26 22.92 -10.59
CA GLY A 453 26.92 24.14 -11.33
C GLY A 453 25.45 24.53 -11.29
N THR A 454 24.69 24.00 -10.35
CA THR A 454 23.32 24.43 -9.97
C THR A 454 23.30 25.00 -8.56
N ASP A 455 22.19 25.63 -8.17
CA ASP A 455 21.99 26.13 -6.79
C ASP A 455 21.32 25.07 -5.88
N ALA A 456 21.04 23.88 -6.41
CA ALA A 456 20.41 22.79 -5.66
C ALA A 456 21.37 22.19 -4.64
N ARG A 457 20.83 21.86 -3.47
CA ARG A 457 21.53 21.16 -2.40
C ARG A 457 21.32 19.64 -2.49
N THR A 458 22.16 18.90 -1.80
CA THR A 458 22.01 17.47 -1.68
C THR A 458 21.49 17.07 -0.30
N GLY A 459 20.61 16.05 -0.26
CA GLY A 459 20.17 15.40 0.94
C GLY A 459 20.21 13.88 0.78
N VAL A 460 19.77 13.17 1.80
CA VAL A 460 19.64 11.70 1.79
C VAL A 460 18.23 11.34 2.20
N LEU A 461 17.53 10.56 1.40
CA LEU A 461 16.30 9.86 1.78
C LEU A 461 16.59 8.36 1.81
N ASP A 462 16.18 7.69 2.87
CA ASP A 462 16.44 6.26 3.06
C ASP A 462 15.11 5.53 3.31
N PRO A 463 14.47 4.98 2.28
CA PRO A 463 13.15 4.34 2.40
C PRO A 463 13.18 3.00 3.13
N LEU A 464 14.39 2.45 3.37
CA LEU A 464 14.61 1.13 3.96
C LEU A 464 15.29 1.16 5.34
N GLY A 465 15.80 2.32 5.78
CA GLY A 465 16.55 2.41 7.03
C GLY A 465 17.87 1.65 7.00
N ALA A 466 18.65 1.77 5.91
CA ALA A 466 19.87 0.99 5.66
C ALA A 466 20.88 1.06 6.82
N SER A 467 21.09 2.26 7.37
CA SER A 467 22.02 2.51 8.48
C SER A 467 21.39 2.36 9.87
N MET A 468 20.07 2.20 9.96
CA MET A 468 19.37 2.11 11.25
C MET A 468 19.48 0.72 11.86
N THR A 469 19.47 0.69 13.19
CA THR A 469 19.42 -0.57 13.93
C THR A 469 18.04 -1.21 13.77
N LYS A 470 17.99 -2.48 13.33
CA LYS A 470 16.73 -3.22 13.22
C LYS A 470 16.06 -3.39 14.61
N GLY A 471 14.75 -3.39 14.62
CA GLY A 471 13.96 -3.54 15.86
C GLY A 471 12.62 -2.81 15.76
N PRO A 472 11.82 -2.85 16.83
CA PRO A 472 10.45 -2.31 16.82
C PRO A 472 10.37 -0.81 16.51
N ASP A 473 11.38 -0.05 16.89
CA ASP A 473 11.35 1.42 16.74
C ASP A 473 11.82 1.92 15.37
N LEU A 474 12.37 1.03 14.50
CA LEU A 474 13.01 1.45 13.25
C LEU A 474 12.02 2.16 12.33
N TYR A 475 10.80 1.66 12.17
CA TYR A 475 9.80 2.24 11.27
C TYR A 475 9.53 3.72 11.62
N PHE A 476 9.26 4.01 12.88
CA PHE A 476 9.00 5.36 13.36
C PHE A 476 10.22 6.29 13.22
N GLN A 477 11.43 5.77 13.44
CA GLN A 477 12.67 6.50 13.22
C GLN A 477 12.89 6.80 11.74
N LEU A 478 12.60 5.84 10.85
CA LEU A 478 12.75 5.95 9.41
C LEU A 478 11.88 7.09 8.86
N VAL A 479 10.57 7.07 9.15
CA VAL A 479 9.63 8.06 8.63
C VAL A 479 9.94 9.47 9.17
N ARG A 480 10.32 9.58 10.46
CA ARG A 480 10.80 10.84 11.04
C ARG A 480 12.08 11.36 10.41
N GLU A 481 13.02 10.47 10.12
CA GLU A 481 14.31 10.85 9.51
C GLU A 481 14.11 11.35 8.07
N MET A 482 13.21 10.73 7.30
CA MET A 482 12.84 11.20 5.97
C MET A 482 12.24 12.62 6.05
N ALA A 483 11.28 12.84 6.93
CA ALA A 483 10.68 14.16 7.14
C ALA A 483 11.71 15.20 7.61
N ARG A 484 12.64 14.80 8.49
CA ARG A 484 13.73 15.67 8.93
C ARG A 484 14.65 16.05 7.79
N SER A 485 15.08 15.08 6.98
CA SER A 485 15.99 15.31 5.85
C SER A 485 15.35 16.23 4.80
N LEU A 486 14.08 16.00 4.46
CA LEU A 486 13.31 16.89 3.58
C LEU A 486 13.27 18.33 4.15
N LYS A 487 12.82 18.49 5.40
CA LYS A 487 12.72 19.81 6.03
C LYS A 487 14.06 20.53 6.08
N GLU A 488 15.14 19.87 6.50
CA GLU A 488 16.48 20.48 6.62
C GLU A 488 16.98 20.96 5.25
N CYS A 489 16.87 20.12 4.22
CA CYS A 489 17.31 20.49 2.88
C CYS A 489 16.44 21.62 2.30
N LEU A 490 15.12 21.47 2.36
CA LEU A 490 14.19 22.43 1.75
C LEU A 490 14.09 23.75 2.49
N SER A 491 14.34 23.80 3.81
CA SER A 491 14.26 25.05 4.61
C SER A 491 15.55 25.87 4.63
N ALA A 492 16.70 25.30 4.28
CA ALA A 492 17.95 26.04 4.32
C ALA A 492 17.89 27.25 3.36
N LYS A 493 18.37 28.42 3.79
CA LYS A 493 18.45 29.61 2.93
C LYS A 493 19.58 29.44 1.91
N SER A 494 19.29 29.76 0.65
CA SER A 494 20.26 29.89 -0.42
C SER A 494 21.35 30.85 -0.05
#